data_0f013304e90b6e86ce11df6ccea923e0
#
_entry.id   0f013304e90b6e86ce11df6ccea923e0
#
_cell.length_a   1.000
_cell.length_b   1.000
_cell.length_c   1.000
_cell.angle_alpha   90.00
_cell.angle_beta   90.00
_cell.angle_gamma   90.00
#
_symmetry.space_group_name_H-M   'P 1'
#
loop_
_entity.id
_entity.type
_entity.pdbx_description
1 polymer ?
#
loop_
_entity_poly.entity_id
_entity_poly.type
_entity_poly.pdbx_seq_one_letter_code
_entity_poly.pdbx_strand_id
1 'polypeptide(L)'
;MSLNTALAISLGVLGAVATWLFLGPLGGMLAIWAAFIAWGCFYHNGGKESGLQSTILGTAAGAVIAGITLKVASAGIGASLPANMWVAICVGLGVAAMVLLANVPLFASIPAQVYGFASTVAMALLPATPGSVTEASLANPVVTIILSMIVGAIFGYVSEKVAGMLMGMDHRAAAKA
;
A
#
# COMPACT_ATOMS: atom_id res chain seq x y z
N MET A 1 10.66 7.08 28.08
CA MET A 1 10.29 7.68 26.77
C MET A 1 8.84 7.32 26.47
N SER A 2 8.03 8.25 25.98
CA SER A 2 6.66 7.95 25.58
C SER A 2 6.63 7.15 24.27
N LEU A 3 5.55 6.41 24.01
CA LEU A 3 5.36 5.69 22.75
C LEU A 3 5.44 6.64 21.54
N ASN A 4 4.80 7.80 21.64
CA ASN A 4 4.81 8.78 20.55
C ASN A 4 6.22 9.31 20.26
N THR A 5 7.04 9.51 21.27
CA THR A 5 8.43 9.94 21.10
C THR A 5 9.27 8.84 20.44
N ALA A 6 9.11 7.59 20.88
CA ALA A 6 9.80 6.44 20.28
C ALA A 6 9.39 6.24 18.81
N LEU A 7 8.10 6.34 18.52
CA LEU A 7 7.60 6.29 17.14
C LEU A 7 8.10 7.46 16.30
N ALA A 8 8.10 8.69 16.83
CA ALA A 8 8.60 9.85 16.08
C ALA A 8 10.07 9.68 15.66
N ILE A 9 10.91 9.17 16.56
CA ILE A 9 12.31 8.87 16.24
C ILE A 9 12.41 7.75 15.21
N SER A 10 11.73 6.64 15.45
CA SER A 10 11.78 5.47 14.57
C SER A 10 11.26 5.78 13.17
N LEU A 11 10.06 6.38 13.05
CA LEU A 11 9.48 6.73 11.76
C LEU A 11 10.29 7.83 11.06
N GLY A 12 10.81 8.80 11.80
CA GLY A 12 11.63 9.88 11.23
C GLY A 12 12.90 9.35 10.57
N VAL A 13 13.66 8.52 11.31
CA VAL A 13 14.91 7.92 10.81
C VAL A 13 14.61 6.97 9.64
N LEU A 14 13.66 6.06 9.80
CA LEU A 14 13.32 5.11 8.75
C LEU A 14 12.65 5.78 7.54
N GLY A 15 11.92 6.88 7.75
CA GLY A 15 11.36 7.70 6.67
C GLY A 15 12.46 8.36 5.83
N ALA A 16 13.53 8.85 6.48
CA ALA A 16 14.70 9.35 5.75
C ALA A 16 15.39 8.25 4.95
N VAL A 17 15.58 7.06 5.56
CA VAL A 17 16.15 5.88 4.87
C VAL A 17 15.28 5.45 3.69
N ALA A 18 13.96 5.34 3.89
CA ALA A 18 13.03 5.01 2.81
C ALA A 18 13.10 6.02 1.67
N THR A 19 13.10 7.31 1.99
CA THR A 19 13.20 8.37 0.99
C THR A 19 14.51 8.27 0.20
N TRP A 20 15.63 8.07 0.88
CA TRP A 20 16.92 7.88 0.22
C TRP A 20 16.93 6.67 -0.72
N LEU A 21 16.37 5.53 -0.29
CA LEU A 21 16.28 4.32 -1.11
C LEU A 21 15.40 4.54 -2.35
N PHE A 22 14.23 5.16 -2.19
CA PHE A 22 13.28 5.35 -3.29
C PHE A 22 13.67 6.48 -4.26
N LEU A 23 14.44 7.46 -3.81
CA LEU A 23 14.98 8.50 -4.70
C LEU A 23 16.33 8.09 -5.33
N GLY A 24 16.99 7.06 -4.78
CA GLY A 24 18.27 6.52 -5.25
C GLY A 24 18.08 5.16 -5.94
N PRO A 25 18.53 4.05 -5.30
CA PRO A 25 18.62 2.73 -5.97
C PRO A 25 17.27 2.14 -6.41
N LEU A 26 16.14 2.53 -5.80
CA LEU A 26 14.80 2.10 -6.19
C LEU A 26 14.08 3.14 -7.05
N GLY A 27 14.75 4.24 -7.39
CA GLY A 27 14.19 5.34 -8.17
C GLY A 27 13.70 4.88 -9.55
N GLY A 28 12.50 5.29 -9.93
CA GLY A 28 11.88 4.89 -11.20
C GLY A 28 11.33 3.47 -11.26
N MET A 29 11.62 2.62 -10.26
CA MET A 29 11.11 1.23 -10.19
C MET A 29 9.90 1.10 -9.27
N LEU A 30 9.90 1.82 -8.16
CA LEU A 30 8.88 1.76 -7.12
C LEU A 30 8.35 3.16 -6.78
N ALA A 31 7.11 3.20 -6.28
CA ALA A 31 6.42 4.43 -5.91
C ALA A 31 6.53 4.69 -4.40
N ILE A 32 7.35 5.67 -4.01
CA ILE A 32 7.57 6.04 -2.60
C ILE A 32 6.24 6.39 -1.89
N TRP A 33 5.36 7.13 -2.54
CA TRP A 33 4.08 7.53 -1.96
C TRP A 33 3.19 6.32 -1.63
N ALA A 34 3.21 5.27 -2.48
CA ALA A 34 2.48 4.03 -2.21
C ALA A 34 3.10 3.25 -1.03
N ALA A 35 4.42 3.27 -0.90
CA ALA A 35 5.10 2.69 0.26
C ALA A 35 4.67 3.40 1.56
N PHE A 36 4.62 4.74 1.59
CA PHE A 36 4.13 5.48 2.77
C PHE A 36 2.64 5.21 3.08
N ILE A 37 1.79 5.03 2.06
CA ILE A 37 0.39 4.63 2.26
C ILE A 37 0.31 3.25 2.92
N ALA A 38 1.10 2.28 2.47
CA ALA A 38 1.13 0.95 3.08
C ALA A 38 1.73 0.95 4.48
N TRP A 39 2.72 1.81 4.75
CA TRP A 39 3.26 2.01 6.10
C TRP A 39 2.17 2.52 7.06
N GLY A 40 1.38 3.54 6.63
CA GLY A 40 0.21 3.99 7.39
C GLY A 40 -0.85 2.91 7.56
N CYS A 41 -1.11 2.12 6.51
CA CYS A 41 -2.02 0.99 6.52
C CYS A 41 -1.63 -0.08 7.55
N PHE A 42 -0.33 -0.34 7.72
CA PHE A 42 0.18 -1.25 8.74
C PHE A 42 -0.28 -0.85 10.15
N TYR A 43 -0.14 0.43 10.51
CA TYR A 43 -0.63 0.94 11.79
C TYR A 43 -2.16 0.96 11.87
N HIS A 44 -2.84 1.26 10.77
CA HIS A 44 -4.30 1.20 10.69
C HIS A 44 -4.83 -0.22 10.96
N ASN A 45 -4.12 -1.24 10.53
CA ASN A 45 -4.43 -2.65 10.80
C ASN A 45 -3.96 -3.14 12.18
N GLY A 46 -3.56 -2.23 13.07
CA GLY A 46 -3.19 -2.54 14.47
C GLY A 46 -1.75 -3.00 14.68
N GLY A 47 -0.89 -2.87 13.68
CA GLY A 47 0.52 -3.24 13.79
C GLY A 47 0.76 -4.74 13.92
N LYS A 48 1.93 -5.13 14.42
CA LYS A 48 2.36 -6.51 14.67
C LYS A 48 2.38 -7.37 13.40
N GLU A 49 2.59 -8.67 13.56
CA GLU A 49 2.59 -9.63 12.45
C GLU A 49 1.24 -9.70 11.73
N SER A 50 0.14 -9.59 12.47
CA SER A 50 -1.22 -9.58 11.91
C SER A 50 -1.48 -8.35 11.06
N GLY A 51 -1.04 -7.16 11.51
CA GLY A 51 -1.15 -5.92 10.75
C GLY A 51 -0.30 -5.95 9.47
N LEU A 52 0.91 -6.53 9.54
CA LEU A 52 1.77 -6.74 8.38
C LEU A 52 1.09 -7.64 7.34
N GLN A 53 0.57 -8.79 7.77
CA GLN A 53 -0.12 -9.73 6.89
C GLN A 53 -1.36 -9.12 6.26
N SER A 54 -2.23 -8.49 7.06
CA SER A 54 -3.46 -7.83 6.59
C SER A 54 -3.16 -6.71 5.60
N THR A 55 -2.10 -5.94 5.84
CA THR A 55 -1.68 -4.88 4.93
C THR A 55 -1.19 -5.43 3.60
N ILE A 56 -0.27 -6.39 3.61
CA ILE A 56 0.29 -6.95 2.37
C ILE A 56 -0.81 -7.61 1.55
N LEU A 57 -1.61 -8.47 2.15
CA LEU A 57 -2.62 -9.23 1.42
C LEU A 57 -3.79 -8.35 0.97
N GLY A 58 -4.25 -7.44 1.82
CA GLY A 58 -5.33 -6.52 1.47
C GLY A 58 -4.93 -5.56 0.35
N THR A 59 -3.76 -4.92 0.45
CA THR A 59 -3.31 -3.99 -0.61
C THR A 59 -3.03 -4.71 -1.93
N ALA A 60 -2.47 -5.92 -1.89
CA ALA A 60 -2.24 -6.72 -3.09
C ALA A 60 -3.57 -7.12 -3.75
N ALA A 61 -4.56 -7.59 -2.98
CA ALA A 61 -5.88 -7.92 -3.49
C ALA A 61 -6.57 -6.71 -4.14
N GLY A 62 -6.53 -5.55 -3.48
CA GLY A 62 -7.06 -4.30 -4.03
C GLY A 62 -6.38 -3.89 -5.32
N ALA A 63 -5.05 -4.00 -5.39
CA ALA A 63 -4.29 -3.69 -6.61
C ALA A 63 -4.65 -4.60 -7.78
N VAL A 64 -4.81 -5.90 -7.55
CA VAL A 64 -5.22 -6.87 -8.57
C VAL A 64 -6.63 -6.56 -9.07
N ILE A 65 -7.59 -6.30 -8.17
CA ILE A 65 -8.96 -5.94 -8.55
C ILE A 65 -8.98 -4.64 -9.35
N ALA A 66 -8.16 -3.65 -8.99
CA ALA A 66 -8.01 -2.42 -9.76
C ALA A 66 -7.49 -2.68 -11.17
N GLY A 67 -6.47 -3.52 -11.32
CA GLY A 67 -5.93 -3.91 -12.62
C GLY A 67 -6.99 -4.57 -13.51
N ILE A 68 -7.78 -5.48 -12.95
CA ILE A 68 -8.92 -6.11 -13.67
C ILE A 68 -9.95 -5.06 -14.06
N THR A 69 -10.32 -4.18 -13.13
CA THR A 69 -11.28 -3.08 -13.36
C THR A 69 -10.83 -2.18 -14.51
N LEU A 70 -9.57 -1.74 -14.51
CA LEU A 70 -9.01 -0.89 -15.56
C LEU A 70 -8.98 -1.61 -16.91
N LYS A 71 -8.63 -2.90 -16.93
CA LYS A 71 -8.63 -3.70 -18.15
C LYS A 71 -10.04 -3.84 -18.73
N VAL A 72 -11.04 -4.10 -17.91
CA VAL A 72 -12.44 -4.19 -18.36
C VAL A 72 -12.95 -2.81 -18.83
N ALA A 73 -12.61 -1.74 -18.12
CA ALA A 73 -12.99 -0.39 -18.49
C ALA A 73 -12.44 0.02 -19.86
N SER A 74 -11.25 -0.44 -20.22
CA SER A 74 -10.59 -0.14 -21.51
C SER A 74 -10.91 -1.12 -22.64
N ALA A 75 -11.64 -2.20 -22.38
CA ALA A 75 -11.89 -3.27 -23.37
C ALA A 75 -12.92 -2.93 -24.46
N GLY A 76 -13.50 -1.72 -24.46
CA GLY A 76 -14.48 -1.29 -25.47
C GLY A 76 -15.88 -1.91 -25.33
N ILE A 77 -16.10 -2.78 -24.34
CA ILE A 77 -17.39 -3.46 -24.10
C ILE A 77 -18.53 -2.45 -23.87
N GLY A 78 -18.22 -1.32 -23.22
CA GLY A 78 -19.18 -0.26 -22.91
C GLY A 78 -19.24 0.86 -23.97
N ALA A 79 -18.79 0.66 -25.19
CA ALA A 79 -18.69 1.70 -26.21
C ALA A 79 -20.03 2.38 -26.58
N SER A 80 -21.16 1.76 -26.26
CA SER A 80 -22.51 2.34 -26.41
C SER A 80 -22.89 3.33 -25.31
N LEU A 81 -22.11 3.41 -24.22
CA LEU A 81 -22.33 4.31 -23.10
C LEU A 81 -21.36 5.49 -23.14
N PRO A 82 -21.71 6.64 -22.55
CA PRO A 82 -20.72 7.68 -22.29
C PRO A 82 -19.52 7.13 -21.51
N ALA A 83 -18.30 7.47 -21.92
CA ALA A 83 -17.07 6.89 -21.37
C ALA A 83 -16.96 7.03 -19.84
N ASN A 84 -17.34 8.19 -19.28
CA ASN A 84 -17.36 8.43 -17.85
C ASN A 84 -18.36 7.54 -17.09
N MET A 85 -19.51 7.26 -17.71
CA MET A 85 -20.52 6.39 -17.14
C MET A 85 -20.07 4.92 -17.12
N TRP A 86 -19.44 4.45 -18.23
CA TRP A 86 -18.89 3.10 -18.27
C TRP A 86 -17.79 2.88 -17.24
N VAL A 87 -16.84 3.82 -17.13
CA VAL A 87 -15.77 3.75 -16.14
C VAL A 87 -16.35 3.75 -14.72
N ALA A 88 -17.36 4.59 -14.43
CA ALA A 88 -18.01 4.63 -13.13
C ALA A 88 -18.65 3.29 -12.77
N ILE A 89 -19.32 2.62 -13.72
CA ILE A 89 -19.90 1.29 -13.51
C ILE A 89 -18.79 0.27 -13.21
N CYS A 90 -17.72 0.25 -13.98
CA CYS A 90 -16.60 -0.67 -13.77
C CYS A 90 -15.97 -0.48 -12.39
N VAL A 91 -15.75 0.77 -11.97
CA VAL A 91 -15.20 1.08 -10.64
C VAL A 91 -16.16 0.65 -9.54
N GLY A 92 -17.46 0.92 -9.69
CA GLY A 92 -18.48 0.49 -8.73
C GLY A 92 -18.51 -1.02 -8.54
N LEU A 93 -18.44 -1.78 -9.64
CA LEU A 93 -18.37 -3.25 -9.59
C LEU A 93 -17.06 -3.74 -8.97
N GLY A 94 -15.93 -3.10 -9.28
CA GLY A 94 -14.64 -3.40 -8.67
C GLY A 94 -14.64 -3.18 -7.15
N VAL A 95 -15.21 -2.06 -6.69
CA VAL A 95 -15.34 -1.77 -5.26
C VAL A 95 -16.28 -2.78 -4.58
N ALA A 96 -17.40 -3.13 -5.20
CA ALA A 96 -18.30 -4.15 -4.66
C ALA A 96 -17.59 -5.52 -4.54
N ALA A 97 -16.81 -5.92 -5.54
CA ALA A 97 -16.03 -7.15 -5.51
C ALA A 97 -15.00 -7.15 -4.36
N MET A 98 -14.31 -6.02 -4.12
CA MET A 98 -13.41 -5.87 -2.97
C MET A 98 -14.12 -6.10 -1.63
N VAL A 99 -15.27 -5.46 -1.44
CA VAL A 99 -16.03 -5.57 -0.19
C VAL A 99 -16.53 -7.00 0.02
N LEU A 100 -16.98 -7.67 -1.05
CA LEU A 100 -17.38 -9.07 -0.98
C LEU A 100 -16.19 -9.99 -0.66
N LEU A 101 -15.01 -9.70 -1.19
CA LEU A 101 -13.79 -10.46 -0.87
C LEU A 101 -13.42 -10.36 0.62
N ALA A 102 -13.80 -9.28 1.32
CA ALA A 102 -13.56 -9.12 2.74
C ALA A 102 -14.31 -10.15 3.62
N ASN A 103 -15.28 -10.90 3.08
CA ASN A 103 -15.88 -12.04 3.76
C ASN A 103 -14.89 -13.22 3.94
N VAL A 104 -13.80 -13.24 3.19
CA VAL A 104 -12.69 -14.19 3.38
C VAL A 104 -11.76 -13.64 4.44
N PRO A 105 -11.53 -14.34 5.58
CA PRO A 105 -10.76 -13.82 6.72
C PRO A 105 -9.37 -13.28 6.34
N LEU A 106 -8.74 -13.88 5.33
CA LEU A 106 -7.43 -13.48 4.84
C LEU A 106 -7.41 -12.06 4.23
N PHE A 107 -8.55 -11.60 3.71
CA PHE A 107 -8.74 -10.32 3.05
C PHE A 107 -9.73 -9.41 3.81
N ALA A 108 -9.93 -9.65 5.11
CA ALA A 108 -10.94 -8.95 5.90
C ALA A 108 -10.73 -7.42 6.03
N SER A 109 -9.51 -6.92 5.78
CA SER A 109 -9.22 -5.49 5.87
C SER A 109 -9.68 -4.74 4.61
N ILE A 110 -10.92 -4.26 4.63
CA ILE A 110 -11.47 -3.38 3.56
C ILE A 110 -10.58 -2.15 3.34
N PRO A 111 -10.10 -1.41 4.37
CA PRO A 111 -9.23 -0.26 4.15
C PRO A 111 -7.95 -0.62 3.39
N ALA A 112 -7.31 -1.74 3.71
CA ALA A 112 -6.12 -2.17 2.99
C ALA A 112 -6.40 -2.44 1.50
N GLN A 113 -7.51 -3.09 1.18
CA GLN A 113 -7.94 -3.31 -0.20
C GLN A 113 -8.20 -1.98 -0.94
N VAL A 114 -8.89 -1.02 -0.28
CA VAL A 114 -9.15 0.31 -0.86
C VAL A 114 -7.83 1.04 -1.15
N TYR A 115 -6.85 0.98 -0.24
CA TYR A 115 -5.54 1.62 -0.47
C TYR A 115 -4.81 1.01 -1.68
N GLY A 116 -4.82 -0.31 -1.82
CA GLY A 116 -4.24 -0.99 -2.98
C GLY A 116 -4.96 -0.64 -4.28
N PHE A 117 -6.29 -0.65 -4.26
CA PHE A 117 -7.11 -0.31 -5.42
C PHE A 117 -6.88 1.14 -5.87
N ALA A 118 -7.05 2.10 -4.96
CA ALA A 118 -6.90 3.52 -5.26
C ALA A 118 -5.49 3.87 -5.75
N SER A 119 -4.46 3.30 -5.11
CA SER A 119 -3.08 3.52 -5.51
C SER A 119 -2.78 2.98 -6.90
N THR A 120 -3.34 1.82 -7.27
CA THR A 120 -3.15 1.23 -8.60
C THR A 120 -3.85 2.07 -9.67
N VAL A 121 -5.08 2.52 -9.41
CA VAL A 121 -5.80 3.41 -10.34
C VAL A 121 -5.05 4.74 -10.49
N ALA A 122 -4.62 5.35 -9.38
CA ALA A 122 -3.85 6.59 -9.42
C ALA A 122 -2.56 6.42 -10.24
N MET A 123 -1.80 5.35 -9.99
CA MET A 123 -0.57 5.05 -10.74
C MET A 123 -0.83 4.90 -12.24
N ALA A 124 -1.87 4.17 -12.63
CA ALA A 124 -2.22 3.94 -14.04
C ALA A 124 -2.69 5.19 -14.77
N LEU A 125 -3.21 6.18 -14.06
CA LEU A 125 -3.72 7.44 -14.63
C LEU A 125 -2.71 8.59 -14.61
N LEU A 126 -1.56 8.43 -13.93
CA LEU A 126 -0.52 9.45 -13.90
C LEU A 126 0.18 9.55 -15.26
N PRO A 127 0.29 10.76 -15.85
CA PRO A 127 0.88 10.95 -17.18
C PRO A 127 2.35 10.50 -17.30
N ALA A 128 3.07 10.49 -16.18
CA ALA A 128 4.48 10.09 -16.11
C ALA A 128 4.69 8.58 -15.98
N THR A 129 3.62 7.78 -15.90
CA THR A 129 3.74 6.33 -15.74
C THR A 129 3.75 5.66 -17.11
N PRO A 130 4.86 5.08 -17.54
CA PRO A 130 4.98 4.53 -18.91
C PRO A 130 4.29 3.16 -19.08
N GLY A 131 3.80 2.53 -18.00
CA GLY A 131 3.32 1.16 -18.02
C GLY A 131 1.82 1.02 -18.19
N SER A 132 1.41 -0.01 -18.93
CA SER A 132 0.02 -0.45 -19.04
C SER A 132 -0.26 -1.57 -18.05
N VAL A 133 -1.51 -1.68 -17.58
CA VAL A 133 -1.97 -2.80 -16.72
C VAL A 133 -1.90 -4.17 -17.42
N THR A 134 -1.66 -4.18 -18.72
CA THR A 134 -1.50 -5.42 -19.52
C THR A 134 -0.04 -5.78 -19.76
N GLU A 135 0.90 -4.94 -19.37
CA GLU A 135 2.33 -5.16 -19.59
C GLU A 135 2.90 -6.13 -18.55
N ALA A 136 3.72 -7.07 -18.98
CA ALA A 136 4.40 -8.02 -18.10
C ALA A 136 5.78 -7.46 -17.68
N SER A 137 5.80 -6.30 -17.01
CA SER A 137 7.03 -5.64 -16.58
C SER A 137 6.87 -4.96 -15.23
N LEU A 138 7.97 -4.48 -14.66
CA LEU A 138 7.96 -3.65 -13.45
C LEU A 138 7.30 -2.28 -13.67
N ALA A 139 7.08 -1.86 -14.94
CA ALA A 139 6.33 -0.66 -15.26
C ALA A 139 4.80 -0.86 -15.15
N ASN A 140 4.33 -2.11 -15.01
CA ASN A 140 2.90 -2.38 -14.78
C ASN A 140 2.44 -1.77 -13.45
N PRO A 141 1.43 -0.88 -13.45
CA PRO A 141 0.94 -0.24 -12.23
C PRO A 141 0.57 -1.21 -11.10
N VAL A 142 -0.01 -2.36 -11.43
CA VAL A 142 -0.36 -3.39 -10.43
C VAL A 142 0.89 -3.93 -9.75
N VAL A 143 1.91 -4.30 -10.54
CA VAL A 143 3.17 -4.86 -10.03
C VAL A 143 3.92 -3.82 -9.21
N THR A 144 4.08 -2.61 -9.76
CA THR A 144 4.76 -1.51 -9.07
C THR A 144 4.12 -1.19 -7.73
N ILE A 145 2.78 -1.10 -7.67
CA ILE A 145 2.06 -0.78 -6.44
C ILE A 145 2.18 -1.92 -5.43
N ILE A 146 1.99 -3.17 -5.83
CA ILE A 146 2.14 -4.32 -4.92
C ILE A 146 3.53 -4.32 -4.29
N LEU A 147 4.58 -4.20 -5.10
CA LEU A 147 5.96 -4.22 -4.59
C LEU A 147 6.25 -3.02 -3.69
N SER A 148 5.82 -1.82 -4.08
CA SER A 148 5.97 -0.61 -3.26
C SER A 148 5.27 -0.74 -1.92
N MET A 149 4.06 -1.29 -1.90
CA MET A 149 3.28 -1.46 -0.68
C MET A 149 3.83 -2.57 0.22
N ILE A 150 4.38 -3.65 -0.33
CA ILE A 150 5.10 -4.66 0.46
C ILE A 150 6.28 -4.01 1.19
N VAL A 151 7.10 -3.24 0.47
CA VAL A 151 8.24 -2.53 1.07
C VAL A 151 7.76 -1.58 2.16
N GLY A 152 6.71 -0.79 1.90
CA GLY A 152 6.13 0.13 2.88
C GLY A 152 5.59 -0.56 4.14
N ALA A 153 4.92 -1.71 3.98
CA ALA A 153 4.42 -2.51 5.10
C ALA A 153 5.58 -3.06 5.95
N ILE A 154 6.68 -3.48 5.31
CA ILE A 154 7.91 -3.91 6.00
C ILE A 154 8.52 -2.75 6.79
N PHE A 155 8.62 -1.54 6.21
CA PHE A 155 9.06 -0.35 6.95
C PHE A 155 8.15 -0.06 8.15
N GLY A 156 6.82 -0.22 8.01
CA GLY A 156 5.87 -0.12 9.11
C GLY A 156 6.21 -1.07 10.25
N TYR A 157 6.37 -2.34 9.93
CA TYR A 157 6.72 -3.39 10.88
C TYR A 157 8.07 -3.13 11.59
N VAL A 158 9.10 -2.77 10.81
CA VAL A 158 10.42 -2.45 11.37
C VAL A 158 10.35 -1.24 12.28
N SER A 159 9.59 -0.19 11.92
CA SER A 159 9.44 1.01 12.72
C SER A 159 8.78 0.75 14.08
N GLU A 160 7.79 -0.14 14.13
CA GLU A 160 7.17 -0.59 15.39
C GLU A 160 8.18 -1.34 16.27
N LYS A 161 8.96 -2.26 15.71
CA LYS A 161 9.99 -3.01 16.44
C LYS A 161 11.08 -2.08 16.99
N VAL A 162 11.56 -1.12 16.21
CA VAL A 162 12.55 -0.12 16.63
C VAL A 162 11.99 0.74 17.76
N ALA A 163 10.75 1.23 17.63
CA ALA A 163 10.12 2.01 18.70
C ALA A 163 10.00 1.21 20.01
N GLY A 164 9.63 -0.07 19.94
CA GLY A 164 9.59 -0.97 21.09
C GLY A 164 10.96 -1.16 21.75
N MET A 165 12.02 -1.31 20.96
CA MET A 165 13.39 -1.39 21.49
C MET A 165 13.84 -0.10 22.18
N LEU A 166 13.53 1.06 21.60
CA LEU A 166 13.85 2.37 22.20
C LEU A 166 13.17 2.55 23.58
N MET A 167 11.90 2.14 23.69
CA MET A 167 11.19 2.17 24.98
C MET A 167 11.81 1.21 26.00
N GLY A 168 12.19 -0.01 25.59
CA GLY A 168 12.83 -1.00 26.45
C GLY A 168 14.22 -0.56 26.96
N MET A 169 14.98 0.15 26.15
CA MET A 169 16.28 0.72 26.59
C MET A 169 16.11 1.82 27.63
N ASP A 170 15.10 2.68 27.48
CA ASP A 170 14.81 3.77 28.43
C ASP A 170 14.41 3.21 29.81
N HIS A 171 13.56 2.18 29.85
CA HIS A 171 13.19 1.50 31.08
C HIS A 171 14.39 0.85 31.79
N ARG A 172 15.34 0.26 31.04
CA ARG A 172 16.56 -0.34 31.61
C ARG A 172 17.53 0.71 32.14
N ALA A 173 17.62 1.89 31.54
CA ALA A 173 18.42 2.98 32.02
C ALA A 173 17.87 3.54 33.35
N ALA A 174 16.54 3.76 33.43
CA ALA A 174 15.88 4.23 34.63
C ALA A 174 15.95 3.23 35.81
N ALA A 175 16.02 1.92 35.54
CA ALA A 175 16.15 0.89 36.57
C ALA A 175 17.58 0.76 37.14
N LYS A 176 18.59 1.39 36.52
CA LYS A 176 20.00 1.37 36.95
C LYS A 176 20.44 2.66 37.61
N ALA A 177 19.62 3.71 37.58
CA ALA A 177 19.85 5.00 38.22
C ALA A 177 19.17 5.09 39.60
#